data_128d8684b62894081ddcf90befa7e138
#
_entry.id   128d8684b62894081ddcf90befa7e138
#
_cell.length_a   1.000
_cell.length_b   1.000
_cell.length_c   1.000
_cell.angle_alpha   90.00
_cell.angle_beta   90.00
_cell.angle_gamma   90.00
#
_symmetry.space_group_name_H-M   'P 1'
#
loop_
_entity.id
_entity.type
_entity.pdbx_description
1 polymer ?
#
loop_
_entity_poly.entity_id
_entity_poly.type
_entity_poly.pdbx_seq_one_letter_code
_entity_poly.pdbx_strand_id
1 'polypeptide(L)'
;LDELKDVDVAILCTPTREVEHFAIKALEKGIRTVDSFDIHTQICDLRKTLDAAAKKYNSVAIISAGWDPGTDSVVRALMESCAPKGITYTNFGPGMSMGHTVAVKAIAGVKAALSMTIPLGTGIHRRMVYIELEEGYTFEEVAHAIKTDDYFAHDETHVMQVESVDALKDMGHGVNMTRKGVSGKTQNQRFEFN
;
A
#
# COMPACT_ATOMS: atom_id res chain seq x y z
N LEU A 1 -1.64 -24.52 2.30
CA LEU A 1 -0.52 -24.75 1.37
C LEU A 1 -0.24 -26.23 1.09
N ASP A 2 -0.61 -27.14 2.00
CA ASP A 2 -0.32 -28.58 1.82
C ASP A 2 -1.14 -29.26 0.71
N GLU A 3 -2.22 -28.64 0.31
CA GLU A 3 -3.09 -29.09 -0.79
C GLU A 3 -2.63 -28.58 -2.18
N LEU A 4 -1.67 -27.64 -2.22
CA LEU A 4 -1.15 -27.12 -3.48
C LEU A 4 -0.24 -28.17 -4.14
N LYS A 5 -0.71 -28.71 -5.28
CA LYS A 5 0.06 -29.60 -6.14
C LYS A 5 0.24 -28.92 -7.49
N ASP A 6 1.38 -29.17 -8.12
CA ASP A 6 1.67 -28.69 -9.47
C ASP A 6 1.58 -27.15 -9.64
N VAL A 7 2.05 -26.42 -8.62
CA VAL A 7 2.10 -24.96 -8.63
C VAL A 7 3.54 -24.50 -8.81
N ASP A 8 3.82 -23.79 -9.88
CA ASP A 8 5.14 -23.22 -10.16
C ASP A 8 5.38 -21.89 -9.45
N VAL A 9 4.33 -21.06 -9.34
CA VAL A 9 4.39 -19.69 -8.80
C VAL A 9 3.17 -19.39 -7.95
N ALA A 10 3.38 -18.80 -6.78
CA ALA A 10 2.33 -18.28 -5.91
C ALA A 10 2.38 -16.74 -5.90
N ILE A 11 1.27 -16.10 -6.24
CA ILE A 11 1.07 -14.67 -6.01
C ILE A 11 0.43 -14.50 -4.64
N LEU A 12 1.16 -13.87 -3.71
CA LEU A 12 0.73 -13.72 -2.33
C LEU A 12 -0.15 -12.47 -2.18
N CYS A 13 -1.46 -12.66 -2.19
CA CYS A 13 -2.47 -11.62 -1.94
C CYS A 13 -2.92 -11.62 -0.47
N THR A 14 -1.99 -11.83 0.44
CA THR A 14 -2.22 -11.86 1.89
C THR A 14 -2.03 -10.48 2.51
N PRO A 15 -2.52 -10.23 3.75
CA PRO A 15 -2.12 -9.04 4.49
C PRO A 15 -0.59 -8.92 4.55
N THR A 16 -0.07 -7.71 4.44
CA THR A 16 1.37 -7.46 4.28
C THR A 16 2.21 -8.10 5.39
N ARG A 17 1.72 -8.11 6.63
CA ARG A 17 2.41 -8.70 7.79
C ARG A 17 2.51 -10.23 7.74
N GLU A 18 1.71 -10.89 6.92
CA GLU A 18 1.69 -12.34 6.74
C GLU A 18 2.55 -12.82 5.56
N VAL A 19 3.04 -11.88 4.74
CA VAL A 19 3.80 -12.18 3.52
C VAL A 19 5.01 -13.05 3.80
N GLU A 20 5.85 -12.69 4.77
CA GLU A 20 7.06 -13.46 5.11
C GLU A 20 6.74 -14.91 5.44
N HIS A 21 5.73 -15.13 6.28
CA HIS A 21 5.31 -16.46 6.70
C HIS A 21 4.85 -17.35 5.53
N PHE A 22 3.98 -16.79 4.66
CA PHE A 22 3.47 -17.56 3.51
C PHE A 22 4.52 -17.73 2.43
N ALA A 23 5.39 -16.73 2.21
CA ALA A 23 6.49 -16.83 1.25
C ALA A 23 7.46 -17.95 1.63
N ILE A 24 7.91 -18.01 2.89
CA ILE A 24 8.80 -19.08 3.36
C ILE A 24 8.17 -20.45 3.13
N LYS A 25 6.90 -20.64 3.52
CA LYS A 25 6.19 -21.91 3.33
C LYS A 25 6.05 -22.33 1.86
N ALA A 26 5.89 -21.37 0.95
CA ALA A 26 5.83 -21.67 -0.48
C ALA A 26 7.22 -22.02 -1.02
N LEU A 27 8.26 -21.26 -0.63
CA LEU A 27 9.65 -21.54 -1.01
C LEU A 27 10.12 -22.90 -0.51
N GLU A 28 9.72 -23.34 0.69
CA GLU A 28 10.00 -24.69 1.23
C GLU A 28 9.50 -25.82 0.34
N LYS A 29 8.44 -25.56 -0.42
CA LYS A 29 7.87 -26.50 -1.40
C LYS A 29 8.48 -26.35 -2.81
N GLY A 30 9.48 -25.48 -2.98
CA GLY A 30 10.06 -25.16 -4.29
C GLY A 30 9.19 -24.23 -5.14
N ILE A 31 8.08 -23.71 -4.60
CA ILE A 31 7.19 -22.78 -5.30
C ILE A 31 7.80 -21.37 -5.28
N ARG A 32 7.92 -20.73 -6.44
CA ARG A 32 8.36 -19.34 -6.55
C ARG A 32 7.29 -18.41 -6.00
N THR A 33 7.69 -17.27 -5.43
CA THR A 33 6.73 -16.33 -4.87
C THR A 33 6.83 -14.94 -5.49
N VAL A 34 5.70 -14.25 -5.58
CA VAL A 34 5.59 -12.83 -5.90
C VAL A 34 4.67 -12.20 -4.86
N ASP A 35 5.08 -11.10 -4.26
CA ASP A 35 4.27 -10.38 -3.27
C ASP A 35 4.23 -8.87 -3.53
N SER A 36 3.34 -8.19 -2.82
CA SER A 36 3.19 -6.74 -2.81
C SER A 36 3.47 -6.13 -1.44
N PHE A 37 4.44 -6.69 -0.70
CA PHE A 37 4.83 -6.18 0.62
C PHE A 37 5.14 -4.68 0.60
N ASP A 38 4.54 -3.91 1.50
CA ASP A 38 4.52 -2.44 1.46
C ASP A 38 5.01 -1.75 2.74
N ILE A 39 5.53 -2.48 3.73
CA ILE A 39 6.13 -1.87 4.90
C ILE A 39 7.56 -1.42 4.56
N HIS A 40 7.70 -0.21 4.05
CA HIS A 40 8.93 0.36 3.50
C HIS A 40 10.15 0.19 4.40
N THR A 41 9.99 0.39 5.71
CA THR A 41 11.09 0.27 6.69
C THR A 41 11.59 -1.15 6.87
N GLN A 42 10.83 -2.16 6.47
CA GLN A 42 11.12 -3.59 6.67
C GLN A 42 11.53 -4.32 5.39
N ILE A 43 11.44 -3.68 4.22
CA ILE A 43 11.72 -4.32 2.91
C ILE A 43 13.12 -4.92 2.86
N CYS A 44 14.12 -4.21 3.36
CA CYS A 44 15.51 -4.69 3.34
C CYS A 44 15.72 -5.95 4.17
N ASP A 45 15.03 -6.09 5.29
CA ASP A 45 15.14 -7.26 6.16
C ASP A 45 14.32 -8.43 5.61
N LEU A 46 13.10 -8.19 5.12
CA LEU A 46 12.34 -9.19 4.38
C LEU A 46 13.15 -9.75 3.21
N ARG A 47 13.80 -8.89 2.43
CA ARG A 47 14.66 -9.32 1.32
C ARG A 47 15.74 -10.29 1.76
N LYS A 48 16.44 -10.00 2.87
CA LYS A 48 17.49 -10.89 3.40
C LYS A 48 16.94 -12.23 3.83
N THR A 49 15.80 -12.22 4.53
CA THR A 49 15.12 -13.44 4.98
C THR A 49 14.69 -14.31 3.81
N LEU A 50 14.01 -13.73 2.82
CA LEU A 50 13.52 -14.48 1.66
C LEU A 50 14.63 -14.88 0.69
N ASP A 51 15.71 -14.10 0.55
CA ASP A 51 16.91 -14.49 -0.21
C ASP A 51 17.56 -15.75 0.37
N ALA A 52 17.70 -15.81 1.70
CA ALA A 52 18.24 -16.97 2.38
C ALA A 52 17.34 -18.22 2.19
N ALA A 53 16.03 -18.07 2.33
CA ALA A 53 15.07 -19.13 2.12
C ALA A 53 15.05 -19.60 0.65
N ALA A 54 15.01 -18.68 -0.31
CA ALA A 54 15.00 -18.98 -1.72
C ALA A 54 16.27 -19.77 -2.15
N LYS A 55 17.44 -19.35 -1.67
CA LYS A 55 18.70 -20.07 -1.90
C LYS A 55 18.69 -21.47 -1.29
N LYS A 56 18.19 -21.59 -0.06
CA LYS A 56 18.11 -22.88 0.64
C LYS A 56 17.25 -23.91 -0.10
N TYR A 57 16.14 -23.46 -0.66
CA TYR A 57 15.14 -24.34 -1.31
C TYR A 57 15.22 -24.29 -2.85
N ASN A 58 16.28 -23.70 -3.41
CA ASN A 58 16.50 -23.57 -4.86
C ASN A 58 15.28 -22.97 -5.59
N SER A 59 14.73 -21.90 -5.04
CA SER A 59 13.56 -21.20 -5.55
C SER A 59 13.83 -19.70 -5.73
N VAL A 60 12.82 -18.92 -6.04
CA VAL A 60 12.91 -17.47 -6.29
C VAL A 60 11.78 -16.75 -5.55
N ALA A 61 12.10 -15.63 -4.90
CA ALA A 61 11.12 -14.72 -4.36
C ALA A 61 11.26 -13.34 -5.04
N ILE A 62 10.15 -12.82 -5.58
CA ILE A 62 10.03 -11.45 -6.05
C ILE A 62 9.23 -10.70 -5.01
N ILE A 63 9.85 -9.72 -4.36
CA ILE A 63 9.25 -8.98 -3.26
C ILE A 63 8.81 -7.58 -3.69
N SER A 64 7.81 -7.03 -3.01
CA SER A 64 7.38 -5.64 -3.18
C SER A 64 7.05 -5.28 -4.64
N ALA A 65 6.42 -6.18 -5.37
CA ALA A 65 6.04 -6.04 -6.77
C ALA A 65 4.60 -5.49 -6.93
N GLY A 66 4.17 -4.63 -6.00
CA GLY A 66 2.88 -3.96 -6.07
C GLY A 66 2.95 -2.63 -6.81
N TRP A 67 2.21 -1.66 -6.30
CA TRP A 67 2.23 -0.29 -6.81
C TRP A 67 3.31 0.54 -6.10
N ASP A 68 3.26 0.67 -4.78
CA ASP A 68 4.20 1.43 -3.94
C ASP A 68 4.52 0.62 -2.65
N PRO A 69 5.66 -0.05 -2.66
CA PRO A 69 6.71 -0.13 -3.68
C PRO A 69 6.35 -1.04 -4.86
N GLY A 70 6.95 -0.75 -6.02
CA GLY A 70 6.77 -1.50 -7.26
C GLY A 70 6.74 -0.60 -8.48
N THR A 71 5.59 -0.48 -9.16
CA THR A 71 5.44 0.32 -10.39
C THR A 71 5.75 1.81 -10.15
N ASP A 72 5.34 2.38 -9.01
CA ASP A 72 5.69 3.75 -8.60
C ASP A 72 7.21 3.98 -8.64
N SER A 73 7.98 3.04 -8.09
CA SER A 73 9.44 3.14 -8.06
C SER A 73 10.05 3.15 -9.46
N VAL A 74 9.50 2.34 -10.38
CA VAL A 74 9.95 2.30 -11.78
C VAL A 74 9.64 3.62 -12.49
N VAL A 75 8.42 4.12 -12.38
CA VAL A 75 8.01 5.41 -12.99
C VAL A 75 8.85 6.55 -12.42
N ARG A 76 9.09 6.56 -11.12
CA ARG A 76 9.93 7.55 -10.44
C ARG A 76 11.36 7.54 -10.97
N ALA A 77 11.97 6.37 -11.16
CA ALA A 77 13.31 6.23 -11.72
C ALA A 77 13.37 6.73 -13.16
N LEU A 78 12.36 6.45 -14.00
CA LEU A 78 12.25 6.97 -15.35
C LEU A 78 12.16 8.50 -15.38
N MET A 79 11.30 9.08 -14.55
CA MET A 79 11.19 10.54 -14.44
C MET A 79 12.50 11.16 -13.95
N GLU A 80 13.22 10.50 -13.05
CA GLU A 80 14.48 10.96 -12.52
C GLU A 80 15.60 10.95 -13.58
N SER A 81 15.62 9.95 -14.45
CA SER A 81 16.56 9.90 -15.57
C SER A 81 16.33 11.04 -16.56
N CYS A 82 15.09 11.48 -16.75
CA CYS A 82 14.75 12.59 -17.64
C CYS A 82 15.09 13.97 -17.05
N ALA A 83 14.92 14.16 -15.74
CA ALA A 83 15.19 15.39 -15.02
C ALA A 83 15.97 15.13 -13.72
N PRO A 84 17.26 14.79 -13.79
CA PRO A 84 18.04 14.30 -12.64
C PRO A 84 18.14 15.32 -11.50
N LYS A 85 18.03 16.62 -11.78
CA LYS A 85 18.08 17.72 -10.79
C LYS A 85 16.68 18.19 -10.39
N GLY A 86 15.69 17.31 -10.43
CA GLY A 86 14.31 17.63 -10.12
C GLY A 86 13.84 17.09 -8.78
N ILE A 87 12.59 17.44 -8.46
CA ILE A 87 11.85 16.92 -7.31
C ILE A 87 10.62 16.18 -7.84
N THR A 88 10.36 15.00 -7.30
CA THR A 88 9.15 14.23 -7.59
C THR A 88 8.16 14.35 -6.45
N TYR A 89 6.93 14.66 -6.78
CA TYR A 89 5.79 14.65 -5.87
C TYR A 89 4.86 13.51 -6.27
N THR A 90 4.40 12.72 -5.30
CA THR A 90 3.37 11.71 -5.49
C THR A 90 2.17 12.06 -4.66
N ASN A 91 1.00 12.12 -5.31
CA ASN A 91 -0.28 12.30 -4.65
C ASN A 91 -1.13 11.05 -4.91
N PHE A 92 -1.52 10.37 -3.84
CA PHE A 92 -2.44 9.24 -3.88
C PHE A 92 -3.86 9.75 -3.70
N GLY A 93 -4.78 9.33 -4.58
CA GLY A 93 -6.15 9.80 -4.60
C GLY A 93 -6.36 10.99 -5.58
N PRO A 94 -7.57 11.59 -5.58
CA PRO A 94 -8.67 11.22 -4.67
C PRO A 94 -9.19 9.82 -4.96
N GLY A 95 -9.46 9.04 -3.91
CA GLY A 95 -10.03 7.71 -4.07
C GLY A 95 -9.73 6.78 -2.90
N MET A 96 -10.24 5.56 -3.01
CA MET A 96 -10.11 4.55 -1.99
C MET A 96 -8.65 4.12 -1.79
N SER A 97 -8.24 4.00 -0.53
CA SER A 97 -6.97 3.39 -0.13
C SER A 97 -7.21 1.97 0.39
N MET A 98 -6.67 0.98 -0.30
CA MET A 98 -6.84 -0.43 0.06
C MET A 98 -6.22 -0.75 1.43
N GLY A 99 -4.95 -0.39 1.65
CA GLY A 99 -4.24 -0.66 2.89
C GLY A 99 -4.91 -0.02 4.10
N HIS A 100 -5.26 1.27 4.03
CA HIS A 100 -5.97 1.98 5.09
C HIS A 100 -7.36 1.41 5.33
N THR A 101 -8.08 1.01 4.28
CA THR A 101 -9.39 0.36 4.42
C THR A 101 -9.29 -0.95 5.20
N VAL A 102 -8.29 -1.77 4.89
CA VAL A 102 -8.04 -3.03 5.61
C VAL A 102 -7.66 -2.76 7.08
N ALA A 103 -6.83 -1.75 7.32
CA ALA A 103 -6.43 -1.37 8.69
C ALA A 103 -7.66 -0.96 9.53
N VAL A 104 -8.55 -0.12 9.00
CA VAL A 104 -9.78 0.27 9.71
C VAL A 104 -10.68 -0.92 10.01
N LYS A 105 -10.85 -1.84 9.05
CA LYS A 105 -11.67 -3.05 9.24
C LYS A 105 -11.17 -3.99 10.34
N ALA A 106 -9.91 -3.87 10.72
CA ALA A 106 -9.30 -4.66 11.80
C ALA A 106 -9.53 -4.04 13.20
N ILE A 107 -10.08 -2.83 13.28
CA ILE A 107 -10.35 -2.14 14.55
C ILE A 107 -11.66 -2.66 15.14
N ALA A 108 -11.64 -2.98 16.44
CA ALA A 108 -12.81 -3.46 17.16
C ALA A 108 -13.97 -2.44 17.07
N GLY A 109 -15.19 -2.94 16.85
CA GLY A 109 -16.39 -2.13 16.69
C GLY A 109 -16.64 -1.63 15.26
N VAL A 110 -15.76 -1.93 14.31
CA VAL A 110 -15.96 -1.61 12.89
C VAL A 110 -16.59 -2.81 12.18
N LYS A 111 -17.87 -2.69 11.82
CA LYS A 111 -18.60 -3.69 11.03
C LYS A 111 -18.18 -3.66 9.55
N ALA A 112 -18.07 -2.47 8.97
CA ALA A 112 -17.59 -2.25 7.62
C ALA A 112 -16.91 -0.88 7.53
N ALA A 113 -15.95 -0.74 6.62
CA ALA A 113 -15.23 0.52 6.44
C ALA A 113 -14.74 0.73 5.02
N LEU A 114 -14.52 2.01 4.71
CA LEU A 114 -13.82 2.48 3.53
C LEU A 114 -13.00 3.71 3.91
N SER A 115 -11.70 3.70 3.60
CA SER A 115 -10.83 4.85 3.77
C SER A 115 -10.48 5.45 2.41
N MET A 116 -10.73 6.76 2.28
CA MET A 116 -10.34 7.53 1.11
C MET A 116 -9.11 8.37 1.39
N THR A 117 -8.24 8.46 0.41
CA THR A 117 -7.11 9.40 0.41
C THR A 117 -7.46 10.61 -0.45
N ILE A 118 -7.36 11.79 0.13
CA ILE A 118 -7.57 13.08 -0.56
C ILE A 118 -6.22 13.81 -0.60
N PRO A 119 -5.62 13.99 -1.77
CA PRO A 119 -4.36 14.73 -1.89
C PRO A 119 -4.59 16.21 -1.62
N LEU A 120 -3.71 16.81 -0.80
CA LEU A 120 -3.69 18.23 -0.50
C LEU A 120 -2.58 18.98 -1.24
N GLY A 121 -1.86 18.27 -2.10
CA GLY A 121 -0.69 18.77 -2.82
C GLY A 121 0.62 18.48 -2.08
N THR A 122 1.74 18.52 -2.82
CA THR A 122 3.10 18.34 -2.29
C THR A 122 3.34 17.03 -1.52
N GLY A 123 2.56 15.97 -1.82
CA GLY A 123 2.67 14.67 -1.15
C GLY A 123 1.97 14.59 0.21
N ILE A 124 1.21 15.62 0.60
CA ILE A 124 0.41 15.64 1.82
C ILE A 124 -0.99 15.10 1.52
N HIS A 125 -1.53 14.29 2.41
CA HIS A 125 -2.82 13.64 2.24
C HIS A 125 -3.72 13.86 3.45
N ARG A 126 -5.03 13.85 3.19
CA ARG A 126 -6.09 13.78 4.20
C ARG A 126 -6.77 12.42 4.09
N ARG A 127 -7.10 11.80 5.21
CA ARG A 127 -7.86 10.55 5.26
C ARG A 127 -9.31 10.84 5.58
N MET A 128 -10.19 10.41 4.71
CA MET A 128 -11.64 10.40 4.95
C MET A 128 -12.06 8.97 5.18
N VAL A 129 -12.38 8.63 6.43
CA VAL A 129 -12.71 7.26 6.85
C VAL A 129 -14.21 7.15 7.11
N TYR A 130 -14.88 6.30 6.37
CA TYR A 130 -16.29 6.00 6.51
C TYR A 130 -16.44 4.64 7.17
N ILE A 131 -17.27 4.56 8.21
CA ILE A 131 -17.46 3.33 9.00
C ILE A 131 -18.93 3.01 9.22
N GLU A 132 -19.27 1.73 9.20
CA GLU A 132 -20.44 1.16 9.83
C GLU A 132 -20.01 0.60 11.20
N LEU A 133 -20.79 0.86 12.23
CA LEU A 133 -20.50 0.38 13.58
C LEU A 133 -21.12 -1.01 13.81
N GLU A 134 -20.41 -1.82 14.60
CA GLU A 134 -20.99 -3.01 15.23
C GLU A 134 -21.90 -2.64 16.42
N GLU A 135 -22.85 -3.50 16.73
CA GLU A 135 -23.69 -3.32 17.91
C GLU A 135 -22.84 -3.31 19.20
N GLY A 136 -23.16 -2.40 20.10
CA GLY A 136 -22.51 -2.28 21.40
C GLY A 136 -21.29 -1.35 21.42
N TYR A 137 -20.90 -0.75 20.30
CA TYR A 137 -19.84 0.22 20.23
C TYR A 137 -20.34 1.64 20.00
N THR A 138 -19.63 2.63 20.54
CA THR A 138 -19.93 4.05 20.29
C THR A 138 -19.04 4.60 19.18
N PHE A 139 -19.54 5.61 18.49
CA PHE A 139 -18.78 6.28 17.42
C PHE A 139 -17.48 6.91 17.97
N GLU A 140 -17.56 7.51 19.15
CA GLU A 140 -16.45 8.21 19.80
C GLU A 140 -15.29 7.27 20.11
N GLU A 141 -15.58 6.07 20.65
CA GLU A 141 -14.58 5.06 20.97
C GLU A 141 -13.87 4.56 19.70
N VAL A 142 -14.65 4.19 18.68
CA VAL A 142 -14.11 3.67 17.42
C VAL A 142 -13.36 4.75 16.66
N ALA A 143 -13.88 5.97 16.59
CA ALA A 143 -13.20 7.08 15.93
C ALA A 143 -11.88 7.45 16.63
N HIS A 144 -11.84 7.37 17.96
CA HIS A 144 -10.60 7.56 18.71
C HIS A 144 -9.58 6.47 18.39
N ALA A 145 -9.99 5.19 18.41
CA ALA A 145 -9.13 4.06 18.08
C ALA A 145 -8.54 4.19 16.66
N ILE A 146 -9.35 4.59 15.67
CA ILE A 146 -8.89 4.83 14.30
C ILE A 146 -7.83 5.94 14.27
N LYS A 147 -8.09 7.10 14.89
CA LYS A 147 -7.19 8.25 14.84
C LYS A 147 -5.86 8.03 15.56
N THR A 148 -5.81 7.07 16.49
CA THR A 148 -4.59 6.73 17.25
C THR A 148 -3.85 5.51 16.69
N ASP A 149 -4.41 4.83 15.70
CA ASP A 149 -3.73 3.74 15.00
C ASP A 149 -2.56 4.28 14.16
N ASP A 150 -1.47 3.52 14.06
CA ASP A 150 -0.24 3.89 13.36
C ASP A 150 -0.45 4.25 11.88
N TYR A 151 -1.49 3.71 11.25
CA TYR A 151 -1.85 4.04 9.86
C TYR A 151 -2.44 5.44 9.70
N PHE A 152 -2.94 6.05 10.79
CA PHE A 152 -3.71 7.30 10.74
C PHE A 152 -3.17 8.41 11.63
N ALA A 153 -2.37 8.07 12.64
CA ALA A 153 -1.91 9.01 13.68
C ALA A 153 -1.09 10.19 13.14
N HIS A 154 -0.48 10.04 11.97
CA HIS A 154 0.38 11.05 11.35
C HIS A 154 -0.30 11.84 10.22
N ASP A 155 -1.54 11.48 9.85
CA ASP A 155 -2.31 12.13 8.80
C ASP A 155 -3.49 12.92 9.39
N GLU A 156 -3.94 13.96 8.69
CA GLU A 156 -5.22 14.62 8.97
C GLU A 156 -6.35 13.63 8.70
N THR A 157 -6.92 13.04 9.76
CA THR A 157 -7.90 11.95 9.65
C THR A 157 -9.28 12.39 10.15
N HIS A 158 -10.27 12.30 9.27
CA HIS A 158 -11.68 12.52 9.55
C HIS A 158 -12.43 11.19 9.50
N VAL A 159 -13.12 10.86 10.59
CA VAL A 159 -13.94 9.65 10.68
C VAL A 159 -15.41 10.05 10.61
N MET A 160 -16.19 9.33 9.82
CA MET A 160 -17.62 9.56 9.62
C MET A 160 -18.37 8.24 9.71
N GLN A 161 -19.42 8.20 10.53
CA GLN A 161 -20.36 7.08 10.55
C GLN A 161 -21.33 7.19 9.38
N VAL A 162 -21.56 6.08 8.71
CA VAL A 162 -22.53 5.94 7.60
C VAL A 162 -23.44 4.74 7.82
N GLU A 163 -24.60 4.76 7.20
CA GLU A 163 -25.53 3.62 7.24
C GLU A 163 -24.99 2.43 6.44
N SER A 164 -24.33 2.71 5.30
CA SER A 164 -23.67 1.70 4.47
C SER A 164 -22.49 2.28 3.71
N VAL A 165 -21.36 1.57 3.74
CA VAL A 165 -20.18 1.90 2.91
C VAL A 165 -20.34 1.46 1.46
N ASP A 166 -21.33 0.64 1.14
CA ASP A 166 -21.59 0.14 -0.21
C ASP A 166 -21.83 1.24 -1.24
N ALA A 167 -22.41 2.36 -0.79
CA ALA A 167 -22.60 3.54 -1.65
C ALA A 167 -21.28 4.19 -2.12
N LEU A 168 -20.18 3.86 -1.45
CA LEU A 168 -18.85 4.44 -1.70
C LEU A 168 -17.87 3.44 -2.33
N LYS A 169 -18.25 2.16 -2.50
CA LYS A 169 -17.33 1.09 -2.94
C LYS A 169 -16.76 1.27 -4.36
N ASP A 170 -17.48 2.00 -5.20
CA ASP A 170 -17.10 2.26 -6.59
C ASP A 170 -16.20 3.51 -6.74
N MET A 171 -15.80 4.11 -5.62
CA MET A 171 -14.81 5.19 -5.63
C MET A 171 -13.46 4.64 -6.10
N GLY A 172 -13.00 5.12 -7.23
CA GLY A 172 -11.75 4.70 -7.84
C GLY A 172 -10.53 4.97 -6.96
N HIS A 173 -9.41 4.41 -7.37
CA HIS A 173 -8.10 4.68 -6.78
C HIS A 173 -7.25 5.41 -7.81
N GLY A 174 -6.69 6.57 -7.45
CA GLY A 174 -5.90 7.38 -8.35
C GLY A 174 -4.50 7.67 -7.80
N VAL A 175 -3.55 7.88 -8.70
CA VAL A 175 -2.20 8.34 -8.37
C VAL A 175 -1.80 9.40 -9.39
N ASN A 176 -1.29 10.53 -8.89
CA ASN A 176 -0.63 11.54 -9.71
C ASN A 176 0.82 11.69 -9.27
N MET A 177 1.75 11.44 -10.15
CA MET A 177 3.16 11.74 -9.96
C MET A 177 3.58 12.92 -10.83
N THR A 178 4.18 13.94 -10.23
CA THR A 178 4.73 15.09 -10.95
C THR A 178 6.21 15.24 -10.61
N ARG A 179 7.06 15.26 -11.63
CA ARG A 179 8.45 15.66 -11.47
C ARG A 179 8.71 16.99 -12.16
N LYS A 180 9.25 17.93 -11.39
CA LYS A 180 9.73 19.22 -11.88
C LYS A 180 11.21 19.32 -11.71
N GLY A 181 11.93 19.73 -12.77
CA GLY A 181 13.37 19.89 -12.69
C GLY A 181 14.00 20.25 -14.02
N VAL A 182 15.29 20.06 -14.10
CA VAL A 182 16.08 20.38 -15.29
C VAL A 182 16.82 19.14 -15.78
N SER A 183 16.87 18.98 -17.10
CA SER A 183 17.71 17.96 -17.74
C SER A 183 19.17 18.41 -17.93
N GLY A 184 19.40 19.73 -17.82
CA GLY A 184 20.70 20.36 -17.99
C GLY A 184 20.82 21.63 -17.15
N LYS A 185 21.38 22.71 -17.75
CA LYS A 185 21.58 23.98 -17.07
C LYS A 185 20.45 24.99 -17.27
N THR A 186 19.71 24.89 -18.36
CA THR A 186 18.83 25.98 -18.82
C THR A 186 17.38 25.56 -19.10
N GLN A 187 17.10 24.26 -19.23
CA GLN A 187 15.78 23.78 -19.61
C GLN A 187 15.00 23.24 -18.42
N ASN A 188 13.94 23.93 -18.04
CA ASN A 188 12.97 23.45 -17.06
C ASN A 188 12.00 22.47 -17.72
N GLN A 189 11.78 21.36 -17.07
CA GLN A 189 10.86 20.31 -17.51
C GLN A 189 9.88 19.93 -16.42
N ARG A 190 8.69 19.56 -16.83
CA ARG A 190 7.69 18.94 -15.98
C ARG A 190 7.23 17.66 -16.66
N PHE A 191 7.33 16.55 -15.91
CA PHE A 191 6.78 15.25 -16.29
C PHE A 191 5.61 14.96 -15.37
N GLU A 192 4.57 14.40 -15.91
CA GLU A 192 3.37 14.06 -15.16
C GLU A 192 2.89 12.68 -15.61
N PHE A 193 2.54 11.86 -14.61
CA PHE A 193 1.97 10.53 -14.79
C PHE A 193 0.69 10.47 -13.95
N ASN A 194 -0.46 10.13 -14.58
CA ASN A 194 -1.77 9.98 -13.97
C ASN A 194 -2.33 8.58 -14.23
#